data_626abf6a84e7a3d0a4d5ab46e4da455c
#
_entry.id   626abf6a84e7a3d0a4d5ab46e4da455c
#
_cell.length_a   1.000
_cell.length_b   1.000
_cell.length_c   1.000
_cell.angle_alpha   90.00
_cell.angle_beta   90.00
_cell.angle_gamma   90.00
#
_symmetry.space_group_name_H-M   'P 1'
#
loop_
_entity.id
_entity.type
_entity.pdbx_description
1 polymer ?
#
loop_
_entity_poly.entity_id
_entity_poly.type
_entity_poly.pdbx_seq_one_letter_code
_entity_poly.pdbx_strand_id
1 'polypeptide(L)'
;MYKKVIEDIKRNLGPNNDLNRKYLISQIDIYKTHENSTEIVKEISRMIWECLTPEEQEEFVRIIEEENPIKEILIEAEFYIQNNDYETALEKLDAFMKNSSNFYENDENNEYHSFPNPLEELIFNEFIGCKKELRYIPEDQPLEVLFFAYGFLLRNASRLDEAENALKEALRINPVSSRTILELCDIYKMRTPTFNKFYFYNMDALKYSYSGDDLARAYNNLGFFYYEENNAELSLACYKYSLKYENNPFTKSKIEYLERKNGIELNEKECVELLKTKHIQIGAKPFIIENLEKLAIEYEEDSLFNQALFFYRLLYSVKKEENTFRKIKELDLKTRRMKRKI
;
A
#
# COMPACT_ATOMS: atom_id res chain seq x y z
N MET A 1 22.68 1.11 22.46
CA MET A 1 22.75 0.23 23.66
C MET A 1 22.60 -1.25 23.31
N TYR A 2 21.65 -1.62 22.43
CA TYR A 2 21.42 -3.04 22.05
C TYR A 2 22.62 -3.73 21.36
N LYS A 3 23.47 -3.03 20.59
CA LYS A 3 24.67 -3.61 19.95
C LYS A 3 25.61 -4.30 20.94
N LYS A 4 25.75 -3.75 22.16
CA LYS A 4 26.57 -4.36 23.19
C LYS A 4 25.96 -5.69 23.68
N VAL A 5 24.62 -5.72 23.81
CA VAL A 5 23.88 -6.96 24.12
C VAL A 5 24.14 -8.04 23.08
N ILE A 6 24.06 -7.68 21.81
CA ILE A 6 24.32 -8.61 20.69
C ILE A 6 25.77 -9.12 20.69
N GLU A 7 26.74 -8.24 20.96
CA GLU A 7 28.15 -8.65 21.11
C GLU A 7 28.38 -9.64 22.28
N ASP A 8 27.72 -9.40 23.40
CA ASP A 8 27.80 -10.30 24.56
C ASP A 8 27.14 -11.66 24.26
N ILE A 9 26.00 -11.69 23.56
CA ILE A 9 25.39 -12.92 23.11
C ILE A 9 26.32 -13.68 22.14
N LYS A 10 26.92 -12.99 21.16
CA LYS A 10 27.85 -13.59 20.19
C LYS A 10 29.08 -14.21 20.83
N ARG A 11 29.61 -13.62 21.91
CA ARG A 11 30.78 -14.16 22.63
C ARG A 11 30.51 -15.50 23.30
N ASN A 12 29.26 -15.81 23.58
CA ASN A 12 28.86 -17.08 24.20
C ASN A 12 28.52 -18.18 23.18
N LEU A 13 28.63 -17.90 21.86
CA LEU A 13 28.43 -18.91 20.82
C LEU A 13 29.73 -19.73 20.67
N GLY A 14 29.56 -21.04 20.60
CA GLY A 14 30.62 -22.03 20.41
C GLY A 14 30.59 -22.67 19.00
N PRO A 15 31.40 -23.71 18.78
CA PRO A 15 31.42 -24.39 17.49
C PRO A 15 30.26 -25.35 17.26
N ASN A 16 29.41 -25.60 18.26
CA ASN A 16 28.28 -26.52 18.16
C ASN A 16 26.97 -25.74 17.93
N ASN A 17 26.40 -25.87 16.73
CA ASN A 17 25.19 -25.17 16.33
C ASN A 17 23.96 -25.55 17.15
N ASP A 18 23.80 -26.79 17.58
CA ASP A 18 22.66 -27.25 18.39
C ASP A 18 22.66 -26.60 19.79
N LEU A 19 23.84 -26.48 20.39
CA LEU A 19 23.99 -25.78 21.68
C LEU A 19 23.78 -24.27 21.51
N ASN A 20 24.28 -23.70 20.40
CA ASN A 20 24.05 -22.30 20.08
C ASN A 20 22.57 -22.00 19.91
N ARG A 21 21.81 -22.84 19.18
CA ARG A 21 20.35 -22.68 19.03
C ARG A 21 19.63 -22.64 20.37
N LYS A 22 19.90 -23.63 21.25
CA LYS A 22 19.30 -23.69 22.58
C LYS A 22 19.62 -22.45 23.42
N TYR A 23 20.86 -21.99 23.39
CA TYR A 23 21.27 -20.78 24.05
C TYR A 23 20.54 -19.56 23.47
N LEU A 24 20.54 -19.37 22.16
CA LEU A 24 19.89 -18.23 21.49
C LEU A 24 18.38 -18.17 21.77
N ILE A 25 17.69 -19.30 21.74
CA ILE A 25 16.26 -19.38 22.11
C ILE A 25 16.05 -18.90 23.54
N SER A 26 16.89 -19.32 24.49
CA SER A 26 16.80 -18.84 25.89
C SER A 26 17.02 -17.34 26.02
N GLN A 27 17.82 -16.74 25.14
CA GLN A 27 18.05 -15.28 25.12
C GLN A 27 16.82 -14.50 24.65
N ILE A 28 16.02 -15.03 23.73
CA ILE A 28 14.74 -14.40 23.34
C ILE A 28 13.87 -14.19 24.59
N ASP A 29 13.73 -15.20 25.44
CA ASP A 29 12.92 -15.10 26.65
C ASP A 29 13.44 -14.05 27.64
N ILE A 30 14.76 -13.85 27.70
CA ILE A 30 15.40 -12.85 28.59
C ILE A 30 15.13 -11.43 28.04
N TYR A 31 15.22 -11.23 26.73
CA TYR A 31 15.18 -9.90 26.14
C TYR A 31 13.83 -9.48 25.56
N LYS A 32 12.79 -10.33 25.62
CA LYS A 32 11.44 -10.01 25.11
C LYS A 32 10.77 -8.78 25.73
N THR A 33 11.20 -8.40 26.95
CA THR A 33 10.70 -7.21 27.68
C THR A 33 11.70 -6.06 27.72
N HIS A 34 12.80 -6.14 26.98
CA HIS A 34 13.82 -5.09 26.92
C HIS A 34 13.32 -3.91 26.06
N GLU A 35 13.74 -2.67 26.36
CA GLU A 35 13.39 -1.46 25.60
C GLU A 35 13.69 -1.55 24.08
N ASN A 36 14.71 -2.32 23.68
CA ASN A 36 15.07 -2.60 22.30
C ASN A 36 14.80 -4.09 21.96
N SER A 37 13.71 -4.66 22.46
CA SER A 37 13.40 -6.08 22.29
C SER A 37 13.29 -6.47 20.81
N THR A 38 12.67 -5.65 19.99
CA THR A 38 12.46 -5.91 18.55
C THR A 38 13.78 -6.11 17.82
N GLU A 39 14.75 -5.20 17.99
CA GLU A 39 16.06 -5.28 17.34
C GLU A 39 16.89 -6.44 17.88
N ILE A 40 16.83 -6.67 19.20
CA ILE A 40 17.56 -7.77 19.84
C ILE A 40 17.01 -9.12 19.37
N VAL A 41 15.69 -9.31 19.41
CA VAL A 41 15.03 -10.55 18.96
C VAL A 41 15.29 -10.80 17.48
N LYS A 42 15.22 -9.78 16.64
CA LYS A 42 15.53 -9.87 15.20
C LYS A 42 16.96 -10.37 14.95
N GLU A 43 17.95 -9.83 15.66
CA GLU A 43 19.35 -10.28 15.54
C GLU A 43 19.55 -11.71 16.09
N ILE A 44 18.89 -12.05 17.19
CA ILE A 44 18.92 -13.41 17.74
C ILE A 44 18.31 -14.41 16.74
N SER A 45 17.17 -14.08 16.16
CA SER A 45 16.49 -14.91 15.13
C SER A 45 17.38 -15.15 13.92
N ARG A 46 18.12 -14.10 13.47
CA ARG A 46 19.11 -14.24 12.40
C ARG A 46 20.23 -15.20 12.79
N MET A 47 20.76 -15.11 14.02
CA MET A 47 21.80 -16.03 14.49
C MET A 47 21.28 -17.47 14.63
N ILE A 48 20.01 -17.67 15.02
CA ILE A 48 19.38 -18.99 15.02
C ILE A 48 19.34 -19.57 13.60
N TRP A 49 18.92 -18.74 12.63
CA TRP A 49 18.90 -19.12 11.21
C TRP A 49 20.29 -19.55 10.71
N GLU A 50 21.34 -18.82 11.06
CA GLU A 50 22.74 -19.13 10.71
C GLU A 50 23.23 -20.45 11.33
N CYS A 51 22.57 -20.93 12.41
CA CYS A 51 22.86 -22.22 13.05
C CYS A 51 22.12 -23.41 12.42
N LEU A 52 21.17 -23.19 11.49
CA LEU A 52 20.46 -24.24 10.79
C LEU A 52 21.30 -24.81 9.63
N THR A 53 21.17 -26.11 9.35
CA THR A 53 21.74 -26.67 8.13
C THR A 53 20.96 -26.18 6.88
N PRO A 54 21.54 -26.24 5.68
CA PRO A 54 20.81 -25.88 4.48
C PRO A 54 19.46 -26.63 4.32
N GLU A 55 19.42 -27.90 4.68
CA GLU A 55 18.22 -28.74 4.64
C GLU A 55 17.17 -28.28 5.67
N GLU A 56 17.62 -27.94 6.90
CA GLU A 56 16.74 -27.37 7.93
C GLU A 56 16.22 -25.98 7.54
N GLN A 57 17.02 -25.16 6.86
CA GLN A 57 16.61 -23.86 6.34
C GLN A 57 15.55 -24.02 5.24
N GLU A 58 15.74 -24.93 4.30
CA GLU A 58 14.76 -25.24 3.25
C GLU A 58 13.46 -25.78 3.85
N GLU A 59 13.54 -26.68 4.83
CA GLU A 59 12.36 -27.22 5.51
C GLU A 59 11.63 -26.13 6.31
N PHE A 60 12.35 -25.24 6.99
CA PHE A 60 11.76 -24.13 7.73
C PHE A 60 11.07 -23.12 6.81
N VAL A 61 11.68 -22.80 5.66
CA VAL A 61 11.06 -21.96 4.62
C VAL A 61 9.81 -22.65 4.09
N ARG A 62 9.87 -23.94 3.77
CA ARG A 62 8.72 -24.73 3.30
C ARG A 62 7.58 -24.74 4.32
N ILE A 63 7.88 -24.97 5.60
CA ILE A 63 6.88 -24.96 6.69
C ILE A 63 6.23 -23.57 6.80
N ILE A 64 7.02 -22.48 6.76
CA ILE A 64 6.49 -21.13 6.81
C ILE A 64 5.65 -20.80 5.57
N GLU A 65 6.06 -21.24 4.39
CA GLU A 65 5.33 -21.06 3.14
C GLU A 65 4.06 -21.93 3.10
N GLU A 66 4.13 -23.17 3.58
CA GLU A 66 2.99 -24.11 3.64
C GLU A 66 1.98 -23.76 4.76
N GLU A 67 2.37 -23.00 5.79
CA GLU A 67 1.50 -22.66 6.93
C GLU A 67 0.92 -21.23 6.87
N ASN A 68 1.03 -20.51 5.75
CA ASN A 68 0.42 -19.20 5.64
C ASN A 68 -0.82 -19.23 4.72
N PRO A 69 -1.99 -19.61 5.25
CA PRO A 69 -3.20 -19.77 4.46
C PRO A 69 -3.68 -18.47 3.83
N ILE A 70 -3.28 -17.29 4.39
CA ILE A 70 -3.63 -15.98 3.81
C ILE A 70 -2.81 -15.73 2.55
N LYS A 71 -1.50 -16.02 2.57
CA LYS A 71 -0.67 -15.86 1.37
C LYS A 71 -1.09 -16.82 0.26
N GLU A 72 -1.35 -18.07 0.59
CA GLU A 72 -1.79 -19.08 -0.37
C GLU A 72 -3.09 -18.67 -1.07
N ILE A 73 -4.11 -18.30 -0.30
CA ILE A 73 -5.39 -17.89 -0.88
C ILE A 73 -5.26 -16.61 -1.72
N LEU A 74 -4.38 -15.69 -1.35
CA LEU A 74 -4.11 -14.49 -2.15
C LEU A 74 -3.41 -14.81 -3.46
N ILE A 75 -2.43 -15.72 -3.47
CA ILE A 75 -1.75 -16.19 -4.69
C ILE A 75 -2.76 -16.90 -5.61
N GLU A 76 -3.60 -17.77 -5.05
CA GLU A 76 -4.65 -18.46 -5.81
C GLU A 76 -5.66 -17.46 -6.39
N ALA A 77 -6.15 -16.51 -5.59
CA ALA A 77 -7.07 -15.46 -6.06
C ALA A 77 -6.43 -14.58 -7.15
N GLU A 78 -5.17 -14.18 -6.98
CA GLU A 78 -4.43 -13.39 -7.98
C GLU A 78 -4.31 -14.13 -9.31
N PHE A 79 -4.02 -15.43 -9.28
CA PHE A 79 -3.97 -16.26 -10.48
C PHE A 79 -5.29 -16.21 -11.27
N TYR A 80 -6.44 -16.38 -10.60
CA TYR A 80 -7.75 -16.31 -11.26
C TYR A 80 -8.06 -14.88 -11.75
N ILE A 81 -7.75 -13.85 -10.97
CA ILE A 81 -7.93 -12.44 -11.38
C ILE A 81 -7.12 -12.12 -12.65
N GLN A 82 -5.87 -12.55 -12.74
CA GLN A 82 -5.02 -12.35 -13.92
C GLN A 82 -5.57 -13.06 -15.17
N ASN A 83 -6.31 -14.15 -14.98
CA ASN A 83 -6.99 -14.86 -16.05
C ASN A 83 -8.42 -14.34 -16.32
N ASN A 84 -8.84 -13.22 -15.70
CA ASN A 84 -10.17 -12.63 -15.74
C ASN A 84 -11.30 -13.56 -15.22
N ASP A 85 -10.94 -14.57 -14.43
CA ASP A 85 -11.88 -15.48 -13.76
C ASP A 85 -12.22 -14.96 -12.35
N TYR A 86 -12.95 -13.85 -12.32
CA TYR A 86 -13.33 -13.18 -11.06
C TYR A 86 -14.32 -14.02 -10.23
N GLU A 87 -15.11 -14.87 -10.86
CA GLU A 87 -16.10 -15.72 -10.20
C GLU A 87 -15.40 -16.78 -9.34
N THR A 88 -14.49 -17.55 -9.92
CA THR A 88 -13.71 -18.56 -9.18
C THR A 88 -12.84 -17.90 -8.08
N ALA A 89 -12.21 -16.76 -8.36
CA ALA A 89 -11.47 -16.01 -7.34
C ALA A 89 -12.34 -15.65 -6.13
N LEU A 90 -13.57 -15.18 -6.39
CA LEU A 90 -14.52 -14.83 -5.33
C LEU A 90 -14.99 -16.06 -4.54
N GLU A 91 -15.33 -17.18 -5.21
CA GLU A 91 -15.74 -18.42 -4.54
C GLU A 91 -14.65 -18.92 -3.56
N LYS A 92 -13.39 -18.85 -3.97
CA LYS A 92 -12.24 -19.23 -3.13
C LYS A 92 -12.11 -18.34 -1.92
N LEU A 93 -12.17 -17.01 -2.11
CA LEU A 93 -12.11 -16.06 -0.99
C LEU A 93 -13.35 -16.16 -0.10
N ASP A 94 -14.56 -16.34 -0.63
CA ASP A 94 -15.78 -16.58 0.16
C ASP A 94 -15.63 -17.81 1.08
N ALA A 95 -15.09 -18.90 0.55
CA ALA A 95 -14.85 -20.12 1.32
C ALA A 95 -13.81 -19.90 2.42
N PHE A 96 -12.72 -19.19 2.11
CA PHE A 96 -11.69 -18.85 3.07
C PHE A 96 -12.23 -17.94 4.19
N MET A 97 -12.92 -16.85 3.85
CA MET A 97 -13.46 -15.90 4.81
C MET A 97 -14.51 -16.50 5.76
N LYS A 98 -15.33 -17.46 5.28
CA LYS A 98 -16.31 -18.18 6.11
C LYS A 98 -15.66 -19.08 7.16
N ASN A 99 -14.48 -19.62 6.86
CA ASN A 99 -13.76 -20.55 7.74
C ASN A 99 -12.71 -19.84 8.62
N SER A 100 -12.45 -18.57 8.36
CA SER A 100 -11.46 -17.78 9.08
C SER A 100 -12.16 -16.95 10.16
N SER A 101 -11.62 -16.98 11.37
CA SER A 101 -12.05 -16.17 12.50
C SER A 101 -10.82 -15.60 13.21
N ASN A 102 -11.00 -14.53 13.99
CA ASN A 102 -9.95 -13.88 14.78
C ASN A 102 -8.90 -13.10 13.98
N PHE A 103 -9.35 -12.26 13.05
CA PHE A 103 -8.52 -11.19 12.53
C PHE A 103 -8.28 -10.15 13.63
N TYR A 104 -7.05 -9.61 13.70
CA TYR A 104 -6.65 -8.60 14.69
C TYR A 104 -7.67 -7.47 14.82
N GLU A 105 -8.45 -7.49 15.90
CA GLU A 105 -9.44 -6.45 16.19
C GLU A 105 -8.85 -5.43 17.18
N ASN A 106 -9.18 -4.15 17.00
CA ASN A 106 -8.81 -3.11 17.94
C ASN A 106 -9.51 -3.37 19.28
N ASP A 107 -8.78 -3.22 20.38
CA ASP A 107 -9.31 -3.36 21.74
C ASP A 107 -9.30 -2.02 22.50
N GLU A 108 -9.53 -2.05 23.81
CA GLU A 108 -9.56 -0.83 24.64
C GLU A 108 -8.21 -0.09 24.67
N ASN A 109 -7.10 -0.81 24.52
CA ASN A 109 -5.74 -0.28 24.70
C ASN A 109 -4.94 -0.23 23.39
N ASN A 110 -5.25 -1.08 22.42
CA ASN A 110 -4.45 -1.27 21.21
C ASN A 110 -5.22 -0.97 19.93
N GLU A 111 -4.51 -0.42 18.95
CA GLU A 111 -4.92 -0.32 17.55
C GLU A 111 -3.98 -1.16 16.69
N TYR A 112 -4.54 -2.07 15.87
CA TYR A 112 -3.78 -3.00 15.04
C TYR A 112 -3.75 -2.51 13.60
N HIS A 113 -2.53 -2.24 13.10
CA HIS A 113 -2.30 -1.74 11.75
C HIS A 113 -1.26 -2.55 11.00
N SER A 114 -1.34 -2.50 9.67
CA SER A 114 -0.33 -3.03 8.76
C SER A 114 -0.16 -2.08 7.59
N PHE A 115 1.06 -1.72 7.29
CA PHE A 115 1.39 -0.83 6.18
C PHE A 115 2.27 -1.58 5.18
N PRO A 116 1.86 -1.72 3.90
CA PRO A 116 2.60 -2.49 2.89
C PRO A 116 3.95 -1.86 2.54
N ASN A 117 4.17 -0.60 2.90
CA ASN A 117 5.44 0.10 2.71
C ASN A 117 5.61 1.21 3.77
N PRO A 118 6.86 1.61 4.08
CA PRO A 118 7.14 2.60 5.13
C PRO A 118 6.56 4.00 4.82
N LEU A 119 6.28 4.34 3.56
CA LEU A 119 5.67 5.62 3.24
C LEU A 119 4.24 5.72 3.78
N GLU A 120 3.46 4.65 3.71
CA GLU A 120 2.08 4.66 4.24
C GLU A 120 2.06 4.80 5.76
N GLU A 121 3.03 4.21 6.47
CA GLU A 121 3.21 4.43 7.90
C GLU A 121 3.55 5.90 8.21
N LEU A 122 4.44 6.52 7.42
CA LEU A 122 4.75 7.94 7.57
C LEU A 122 3.51 8.82 7.29
N ILE A 123 2.73 8.50 6.26
CA ILE A 123 1.48 9.20 5.95
C ILE A 123 0.47 9.04 7.09
N PHE A 124 0.34 7.84 7.64
CA PHE A 124 -0.53 7.58 8.78
C PHE A 124 -0.13 8.42 9.99
N ASN A 125 1.14 8.40 10.36
CA ASN A 125 1.65 9.16 11.50
C ASN A 125 1.48 10.68 11.34
N GLU A 126 1.66 11.21 10.12
CA GLU A 126 1.51 12.64 9.83
C GLU A 126 0.06 13.10 9.85
N PHE A 127 -0.87 12.32 9.28
CA PHE A 127 -2.22 12.81 9.00
C PHE A 127 -3.32 12.25 9.89
N ILE A 128 -3.07 11.14 10.58
CA ILE A 128 -4.07 10.44 11.42
C ILE A 128 -3.49 10.20 12.82
N GLY A 129 -2.45 9.40 12.95
CA GLY A 129 -1.87 8.94 14.20
C GLY A 129 -2.76 7.97 14.98
N CYS A 130 -2.18 7.23 15.92
CA CYS A 130 -2.91 6.38 16.85
C CYS A 130 -3.43 7.17 18.06
N LYS A 131 -4.62 6.80 18.51
CA LYS A 131 -5.19 7.27 19.80
C LYS A 131 -4.87 6.31 20.95
N LYS A 132 -4.48 5.09 20.63
CA LYS A 132 -4.14 4.00 21.54
C LYS A 132 -2.73 3.49 21.22
N GLU A 133 -2.28 2.44 21.90
CA GLU A 133 -0.99 1.83 21.59
C GLU A 133 -1.02 1.18 20.20
N LEU A 134 -0.09 1.57 19.33
CA LEU A 134 0.06 1.00 18.00
C LEU A 134 0.65 -0.42 18.10
N ARG A 135 -0.04 -1.37 17.51
CA ARG A 135 0.40 -2.74 17.32
C ARG A 135 0.47 -3.07 15.83
N TYR A 136 1.57 -3.64 15.40
CA TYR A 136 1.73 -4.06 14.02
C TYR A 136 1.19 -5.47 13.82
N ILE A 137 0.36 -5.64 12.80
CA ILE A 137 0.01 -6.97 12.29
C ILE A 137 1.27 -7.52 11.59
N PRO A 138 1.66 -8.78 11.85
CA PRO A 138 2.85 -9.37 11.25
C PRO A 138 2.83 -9.30 9.71
N GLU A 139 3.99 -9.05 9.09
CA GLU A 139 4.14 -8.92 7.62
C GLU A 139 3.78 -10.21 6.86
N ASP A 140 3.88 -11.35 7.52
CA ASP A 140 3.44 -12.63 6.97
C ASP A 140 1.92 -12.80 6.95
N GLN A 141 1.16 -11.89 7.59
CA GLN A 141 -0.30 -11.86 7.59
C GLN A 141 -0.84 -10.63 6.85
N PRO A 142 -0.86 -10.63 5.52
CA PRO A 142 -1.25 -9.48 4.71
C PRO A 142 -2.77 -9.25 4.69
N LEU A 143 -3.36 -9.00 5.85
CA LEU A 143 -4.81 -8.86 6.04
C LEU A 143 -5.40 -7.67 5.28
N GLU A 144 -4.69 -6.54 5.19
CA GLU A 144 -5.14 -5.40 4.37
C GLU A 144 -5.36 -5.83 2.92
N VAL A 145 -4.39 -6.57 2.36
CA VAL A 145 -4.45 -7.06 0.98
C VAL A 145 -5.59 -8.08 0.82
N LEU A 146 -5.80 -8.96 1.80
CA LEU A 146 -6.89 -9.94 1.80
C LEU A 146 -8.26 -9.25 1.75
N PHE A 147 -8.52 -8.33 2.67
CA PHE A 147 -9.79 -7.61 2.71
C PHE A 147 -10.00 -6.70 1.50
N PHE A 148 -8.93 -6.09 0.99
CA PHE A 148 -8.97 -5.33 -0.26
C PHE A 148 -9.35 -6.21 -1.46
N ALA A 149 -8.68 -7.34 -1.66
CA ALA A 149 -8.95 -8.26 -2.77
C ALA A 149 -10.38 -8.82 -2.69
N TYR A 150 -10.80 -9.19 -1.49
CA TYR A 150 -12.17 -9.66 -1.26
C TYR A 150 -13.21 -8.58 -1.57
N GLY A 151 -13.03 -7.37 -1.06
CA GLY A 151 -13.91 -6.24 -1.34
C GLY A 151 -13.98 -5.87 -2.82
N PHE A 152 -12.83 -5.90 -3.52
CA PHE A 152 -12.75 -5.69 -4.97
C PHE A 152 -13.56 -6.73 -5.75
N LEU A 153 -13.45 -8.01 -5.43
CA LEU A 153 -14.18 -9.08 -6.09
C LEU A 153 -15.69 -9.02 -5.79
N LEU A 154 -16.07 -8.75 -4.54
CA LEU A 154 -17.46 -8.55 -4.15
C LEU A 154 -18.11 -7.38 -4.91
N ARG A 155 -17.39 -6.27 -5.09
CA ARG A 155 -17.86 -5.13 -5.88
C ARG A 155 -18.10 -5.54 -7.34
N ASN A 156 -17.17 -6.28 -7.93
CA ASN A 156 -17.32 -6.78 -9.31
C ASN A 156 -18.50 -7.74 -9.47
N ALA A 157 -18.81 -8.51 -8.44
CA ALA A 157 -20.00 -9.37 -8.37
C ALA A 157 -21.28 -8.60 -7.98
N SER A 158 -21.23 -7.27 -7.87
CA SER A 158 -22.35 -6.41 -7.43
C SER A 158 -22.90 -6.70 -6.02
N ARG A 159 -22.13 -7.40 -5.17
CA ARG A 159 -22.41 -7.63 -3.74
C ARG A 159 -21.94 -6.42 -2.93
N LEU A 160 -22.56 -5.25 -3.19
CA LEU A 160 -22.02 -3.94 -2.77
C LEU A 160 -21.99 -3.73 -1.25
N ASP A 161 -22.92 -4.29 -0.47
CA ASP A 161 -22.92 -4.14 0.99
C ASP A 161 -21.76 -4.94 1.63
N GLU A 162 -21.52 -6.13 1.12
CA GLU A 162 -20.43 -6.97 1.58
C GLU A 162 -19.08 -6.38 1.14
N ALA A 163 -19.01 -5.85 -0.08
CA ALA A 163 -17.83 -5.14 -0.58
C ALA A 163 -17.48 -3.92 0.30
N GLU A 164 -18.49 -3.11 0.65
CA GLU A 164 -18.29 -1.97 1.54
C GLU A 164 -17.73 -2.39 2.90
N ASN A 165 -18.26 -3.47 3.48
CA ASN A 165 -17.80 -3.98 4.77
C ASN A 165 -16.34 -4.49 4.67
N ALA A 166 -16.01 -5.29 3.65
CA ALA A 166 -14.65 -5.80 3.45
C ALA A 166 -13.64 -4.66 3.25
N LEU A 167 -13.96 -3.66 2.41
CA LEU A 167 -13.07 -2.51 2.19
C LEU A 167 -12.93 -1.62 3.45
N LYS A 168 -13.96 -1.53 4.29
CA LYS A 168 -13.85 -0.84 5.58
C LYS A 168 -12.93 -1.58 6.55
N GLU A 169 -12.94 -2.91 6.53
CA GLU A 169 -11.96 -3.69 7.31
C GLU A 169 -10.54 -3.49 6.79
N ALA A 170 -10.33 -3.46 5.47
CA ALA A 170 -9.03 -3.09 4.91
C ALA A 170 -8.59 -1.69 5.39
N LEU A 171 -9.50 -0.69 5.41
CA LEU A 171 -9.19 0.65 5.91
C LEU A 171 -9.03 0.73 7.42
N ARG A 172 -9.65 -0.14 8.20
CA ARG A 172 -9.39 -0.24 9.64
C ARG A 172 -7.93 -0.65 9.88
N ILE A 173 -7.42 -1.55 9.06
CA ILE A 173 -6.04 -2.04 9.12
C ILE A 173 -5.07 -1.01 8.55
N ASN A 174 -5.39 -0.40 7.42
CA ASN A 174 -4.57 0.64 6.77
C ASN A 174 -5.42 1.86 6.39
N PRO A 175 -5.60 2.82 7.31
CA PRO A 175 -6.48 3.96 7.11
C PRO A 175 -6.07 4.94 6.01
N VAL A 176 -4.83 4.85 5.52
CA VAL A 176 -4.28 5.74 4.49
C VAL A 176 -4.16 5.08 3.11
N SER A 177 -4.66 3.86 2.94
CA SER A 177 -4.69 3.17 1.65
C SER A 177 -5.58 3.91 0.65
N SER A 178 -4.98 4.82 -0.14
CA SER A 178 -5.69 5.59 -1.17
C SER A 178 -6.40 4.66 -2.17
N ARG A 179 -5.76 3.55 -2.52
CA ARG A 179 -6.32 2.50 -3.39
C ARG A 179 -7.63 1.94 -2.83
N THR A 180 -7.65 1.58 -1.56
CA THR A 180 -8.85 1.03 -0.89
C THR A 180 -9.96 2.08 -0.77
N ILE A 181 -9.60 3.32 -0.47
CA ILE A 181 -10.56 4.44 -0.43
C ILE A 181 -11.20 4.66 -1.81
N LEU A 182 -10.42 4.57 -2.89
CA LEU A 182 -10.92 4.72 -4.25
C LEU A 182 -11.89 3.58 -4.66
N GLU A 183 -11.69 2.35 -4.16
CA GLU A 183 -12.67 1.27 -4.35
C GLU A 183 -14.00 1.56 -3.64
N LEU A 184 -13.98 2.13 -2.44
CA LEU A 184 -15.19 2.60 -1.76
C LEU A 184 -15.86 3.74 -2.52
N CYS A 185 -15.10 4.65 -3.13
CA CYS A 185 -15.64 5.69 -3.98
C CYS A 185 -16.46 5.11 -5.14
N ASP A 186 -16.01 4.02 -5.76
CA ASP A 186 -16.77 3.38 -6.84
C ASP A 186 -18.09 2.78 -6.34
N ILE A 187 -18.12 2.18 -5.14
CA ILE A 187 -19.37 1.71 -4.52
C ILE A 187 -20.33 2.88 -4.28
N TYR A 188 -19.85 3.97 -3.68
CA TYR A 188 -20.70 5.13 -3.37
C TYR A 188 -21.18 5.87 -4.62
N LYS A 189 -20.39 5.87 -5.69
CA LYS A 189 -20.79 6.39 -7.00
C LYS A 189 -21.96 5.63 -7.62
N MET A 190 -22.05 4.32 -7.36
CA MET A 190 -23.14 3.46 -7.85
C MET A 190 -24.45 3.66 -7.05
N ARG A 191 -24.42 4.32 -5.90
CA ARG A 191 -25.54 4.45 -4.97
C ARG A 191 -25.97 5.92 -4.83
N THR A 192 -27.10 6.30 -5.41
CA THR A 192 -27.63 7.67 -5.39
C THR A 192 -27.70 8.30 -3.99
N PRO A 193 -28.12 7.60 -2.90
CA PRO A 193 -28.20 8.22 -1.58
C PRO A 193 -26.85 8.53 -0.92
N THR A 194 -25.74 8.04 -1.47
CA THR A 194 -24.41 8.12 -0.85
C THR A 194 -23.44 9.04 -1.59
N PHE A 195 -23.96 9.89 -2.48
CA PHE A 195 -23.13 10.77 -3.31
C PHE A 195 -22.26 11.74 -2.51
N ASN A 196 -22.75 12.24 -1.36
CA ASN A 196 -21.91 13.04 -0.46
C ASN A 196 -20.75 12.23 0.15
N LYS A 197 -20.98 10.95 0.49
CA LYS A 197 -19.90 10.07 0.97
C LYS A 197 -18.82 9.89 -0.10
N PHE A 198 -19.22 9.71 -1.37
CA PHE A 198 -18.31 9.63 -2.49
C PHE A 198 -17.34 10.80 -2.54
N TYR A 199 -17.83 12.05 -2.40
CA TYR A 199 -16.99 13.24 -2.40
C TYR A 199 -15.97 13.23 -1.24
N PHE A 200 -16.41 12.98 -0.01
CA PHE A 200 -15.53 12.99 1.17
C PHE A 200 -14.46 11.90 1.11
N TYR A 201 -14.83 10.66 0.77
CA TYR A 201 -13.86 9.59 0.60
C TYR A 201 -12.87 9.90 -0.53
N ASN A 202 -13.33 10.48 -1.63
CA ASN A 202 -12.43 10.85 -2.71
C ASN A 202 -11.44 11.98 -2.32
N MET A 203 -11.85 12.92 -1.48
CA MET A 203 -10.95 13.92 -0.93
C MET A 203 -9.90 13.31 0.01
N ASP A 204 -10.27 12.30 0.79
CA ASP A 204 -9.31 11.54 1.59
C ASP A 204 -8.37 10.71 0.71
N ALA A 205 -8.87 10.05 -0.32
CA ALA A 205 -8.03 9.37 -1.30
C ALA A 205 -7.00 10.31 -1.91
N LEU A 206 -7.42 11.50 -2.35
CA LEU A 206 -6.53 12.52 -2.90
C LEU A 206 -5.49 12.98 -1.87
N LYS A 207 -5.89 13.10 -0.59
CA LYS A 207 -5.02 13.53 0.52
C LYS A 207 -3.86 12.55 0.75
N TYR A 208 -4.12 11.23 0.63
CA TYR A 208 -3.15 10.19 0.91
C TYR A 208 -2.47 9.62 -0.33
N SER A 209 -2.90 10.03 -1.54
CA SER A 209 -2.34 9.52 -2.80
C SER A 209 -0.86 9.83 -2.95
N TYR A 210 -0.08 8.79 -3.19
CA TYR A 210 1.36 8.82 -3.43
C TYR A 210 1.76 8.19 -4.78
N SER A 211 0.79 7.76 -5.58
CA SER A 211 0.98 7.25 -6.94
C SER A 211 0.28 8.12 -7.98
N GLY A 212 0.81 8.16 -9.20
CA GLY A 212 0.18 8.85 -10.31
C GLY A 212 -1.19 8.27 -10.65
N ASP A 213 -1.33 6.96 -10.59
CA ASP A 213 -2.59 6.27 -10.92
C ASP A 213 -3.72 6.65 -9.94
N ASP A 214 -3.43 6.68 -8.62
CA ASP A 214 -4.40 7.09 -7.61
C ASP A 214 -4.79 8.56 -7.77
N LEU A 215 -3.81 9.44 -8.04
CA LEU A 215 -4.07 10.85 -8.33
C LEU A 215 -4.96 11.02 -9.57
N ALA A 216 -4.65 10.30 -10.66
CA ALA A 216 -5.46 10.34 -11.88
C ALA A 216 -6.90 9.92 -11.60
N ARG A 217 -7.07 8.81 -10.87
CA ARG A 217 -8.38 8.27 -10.50
C ARG A 217 -9.15 9.22 -9.60
N ALA A 218 -8.50 9.81 -8.59
CA ALA A 218 -9.11 10.77 -7.67
C ALA A 218 -9.59 12.04 -8.40
N TYR A 219 -8.78 12.61 -9.30
CA TYR A 219 -9.20 13.75 -10.12
C TYR A 219 -10.31 13.38 -11.12
N ASN A 220 -10.28 12.17 -11.69
CA ASN A 220 -11.35 11.69 -12.56
C ASN A 220 -12.68 11.57 -11.80
N ASN A 221 -12.63 11.11 -10.56
CA ASN A 221 -13.77 11.04 -9.66
C ASN A 221 -14.32 12.44 -9.33
N LEU A 222 -13.45 13.42 -9.06
CA LEU A 222 -13.88 14.82 -8.89
C LEU A 222 -14.50 15.39 -10.15
N GLY A 223 -13.95 15.06 -11.32
CA GLY A 223 -14.54 15.45 -12.60
C GLY A 223 -15.96 14.92 -12.77
N PHE A 224 -16.20 13.66 -12.40
CA PHE A 224 -17.53 13.09 -12.37
C PHE A 224 -18.44 13.77 -11.35
N PHE A 225 -17.96 13.99 -10.12
CA PHE A 225 -18.71 14.67 -9.06
C PHE A 225 -19.21 16.04 -9.53
N TYR A 226 -18.33 16.89 -10.06
CA TYR A 226 -18.70 18.22 -10.51
C TYR A 226 -19.55 18.20 -11.79
N TYR A 227 -19.45 17.16 -12.61
CA TYR A 227 -20.38 16.96 -13.73
C TYR A 227 -21.82 16.75 -13.23
N GLU A 228 -22.01 15.87 -12.24
CA GLU A 228 -23.33 15.62 -11.63
C GLU A 228 -23.88 16.85 -10.88
N GLU A 229 -22.98 17.67 -10.30
CA GLU A 229 -23.32 18.95 -9.68
C GLU A 229 -23.57 20.08 -10.70
N ASN A 230 -23.63 19.77 -12.00
CA ASN A 230 -23.80 20.75 -13.10
C ASN A 230 -22.74 21.85 -13.12
N ASN A 231 -21.53 21.62 -12.60
CA ASN A 231 -20.40 22.53 -12.67
C ASN A 231 -19.42 22.10 -13.76
N ALA A 232 -19.71 22.51 -15.00
CA ALA A 232 -18.94 22.08 -16.18
C ALA A 232 -17.48 22.56 -16.16
N GLU A 233 -17.20 23.74 -15.64
CA GLU A 233 -15.83 24.28 -15.57
C GLU A 233 -14.95 23.48 -14.62
N LEU A 234 -15.41 23.21 -13.40
CA LEU A 234 -14.68 22.40 -12.43
C LEU A 234 -14.56 20.95 -12.88
N SER A 235 -15.63 20.40 -13.48
CA SER A 235 -15.59 19.05 -14.07
C SER A 235 -14.49 18.95 -15.12
N LEU A 236 -14.45 19.91 -16.06
CA LEU A 236 -13.44 19.98 -17.10
C LEU A 236 -12.03 20.14 -16.53
N ALA A 237 -11.85 21.04 -15.55
CA ALA A 237 -10.58 21.25 -14.88
C ALA A 237 -10.06 19.97 -14.21
N CYS A 238 -10.92 19.24 -13.49
CA CYS A 238 -10.56 17.97 -12.83
C CYS A 238 -10.17 16.90 -13.86
N TYR A 239 -10.95 16.71 -14.94
CA TYR A 239 -10.62 15.74 -15.98
C TYR A 239 -9.31 16.08 -16.70
N LYS A 240 -9.10 17.35 -17.08
CA LYS A 240 -7.83 17.79 -17.68
C LYS A 240 -6.65 17.57 -16.75
N TYR A 241 -6.84 17.83 -15.45
CA TYR A 241 -5.77 17.65 -14.47
C TYR A 241 -5.44 16.16 -14.24
N SER A 242 -6.43 15.25 -14.31
CA SER A 242 -6.18 13.81 -14.22
C SER A 242 -5.26 13.30 -15.34
N LEU A 243 -5.35 13.86 -16.55
CA LEU A 243 -4.50 13.48 -17.69
C LEU A 243 -3.01 13.81 -17.50
N LYS A 244 -2.63 14.61 -16.52
CA LYS A 244 -1.21 14.84 -16.15
C LYS A 244 -0.55 13.55 -15.64
N TYR A 245 -1.34 12.68 -15.04
CA TYR A 245 -0.89 11.46 -14.40
C TYR A 245 -1.11 10.25 -15.30
N GLU A 246 -2.29 10.11 -15.88
CA GLU A 246 -2.66 8.97 -16.73
C GLU A 246 -3.28 9.44 -18.05
N ASN A 247 -2.76 8.93 -19.16
CA ASN A 247 -3.28 9.22 -20.49
C ASN A 247 -4.50 8.32 -20.82
N ASN A 248 -5.64 8.60 -20.19
CA ASN A 248 -6.85 7.79 -20.27
C ASN A 248 -7.77 8.22 -21.44
N PRO A 249 -8.07 7.34 -22.42
CA PRO A 249 -8.94 7.66 -23.58
C PRO A 249 -10.38 8.04 -23.17
N PHE A 250 -10.94 7.39 -22.14
CA PHE A 250 -12.29 7.72 -21.65
C PHE A 250 -12.34 9.12 -21.06
N THR A 251 -11.30 9.52 -20.31
CA THR A 251 -11.19 10.88 -19.78
C THR A 251 -11.10 11.90 -20.91
N LYS A 252 -10.33 11.63 -21.97
CA LYS A 252 -10.28 12.50 -23.15
C LYS A 252 -11.64 12.67 -23.81
N SER A 253 -12.39 11.60 -23.99
CA SER A 253 -13.74 11.66 -24.56
C SER A 253 -14.70 12.51 -23.71
N LYS A 254 -14.59 12.44 -22.37
CA LYS A 254 -15.38 13.29 -21.46
C LYS A 254 -14.99 14.76 -21.60
N ILE A 255 -13.72 15.08 -21.72
CA ILE A 255 -13.21 16.44 -21.94
C ILE A 255 -13.79 16.99 -23.25
N GLU A 256 -13.63 16.26 -24.35
CA GLU A 256 -14.14 16.68 -25.67
C GLU A 256 -15.67 16.88 -25.67
N TYR A 257 -16.40 16.05 -24.94
CA TYR A 257 -17.85 16.21 -24.77
C TYR A 257 -18.19 17.50 -24.02
N LEU A 258 -17.50 17.76 -22.88
CA LEU A 258 -17.75 18.97 -22.08
C LEU A 258 -17.39 20.26 -22.81
N GLU A 259 -16.26 20.28 -23.50
CA GLU A 259 -15.82 21.43 -24.31
C GLU A 259 -16.83 21.76 -25.40
N ARG A 260 -17.28 20.75 -26.15
CA ARG A 260 -18.30 20.95 -27.22
C ARG A 260 -19.66 21.38 -26.67
N LYS A 261 -20.11 20.73 -25.56
CA LYS A 261 -21.45 20.99 -25.00
C LYS A 261 -21.55 22.40 -24.41
N ASN A 262 -20.49 22.88 -23.75
CA ASN A 262 -20.53 24.11 -22.97
C ASN A 262 -19.78 25.27 -23.64
N GLY A 263 -19.04 25.04 -24.72
CA GLY A 263 -18.22 26.06 -25.38
C GLY A 263 -17.07 26.57 -24.50
N ILE A 264 -16.55 25.72 -23.60
CA ILE A 264 -15.53 26.07 -22.60
C ILE A 264 -14.23 25.40 -23.01
N GLU A 265 -13.16 26.18 -23.10
CA GLU A 265 -11.79 25.68 -23.20
C GLU A 265 -10.99 26.20 -22.00
N LEU A 266 -10.22 25.30 -21.35
CA LEU A 266 -9.37 25.64 -20.21
C LEU A 266 -7.93 25.24 -20.51
N ASN A 267 -6.99 26.15 -20.30
CA ASN A 267 -5.59 25.82 -20.27
C ASN A 267 -5.17 25.29 -18.87
N GLU A 268 -3.94 24.79 -18.74
CA GLU A 268 -3.45 24.19 -17.50
C GLU A 268 -3.49 25.17 -16.31
N LYS A 269 -3.14 26.43 -16.52
CA LYS A 269 -3.12 27.45 -15.46
C LYS A 269 -4.54 27.73 -14.95
N GLU A 270 -5.49 27.86 -15.86
CA GLU A 270 -6.91 28.05 -15.52
C GLU A 270 -7.46 26.86 -14.76
N CYS A 271 -7.12 25.62 -15.16
CA CYS A 271 -7.51 24.42 -14.41
C CYS A 271 -6.99 24.48 -12.96
N VAL A 272 -5.70 24.81 -12.76
CA VAL A 272 -5.11 24.91 -11.42
C VAL A 272 -5.79 25.97 -10.57
N GLU A 273 -6.05 27.16 -11.14
CA GLU A 273 -6.75 28.24 -10.40
C GLU A 273 -8.18 27.82 -10.02
N LEU A 274 -8.93 27.19 -10.91
CA LEU A 274 -10.26 26.67 -10.61
C LEU A 274 -10.24 25.64 -9.47
N LEU A 275 -9.30 24.68 -9.51
CA LEU A 275 -9.15 23.69 -8.44
C LEU A 275 -8.87 24.36 -7.09
N LYS A 276 -8.00 25.36 -7.06
CA LYS A 276 -7.68 26.15 -5.85
C LYS A 276 -8.90 26.87 -5.28
N THR A 277 -9.81 27.40 -6.12
CA THR A 277 -11.03 28.07 -5.63
C THR A 277 -11.92 27.16 -4.77
N LYS A 278 -11.83 25.87 -4.96
CA LYS A 278 -12.56 24.83 -4.19
C LYS A 278 -11.68 24.12 -3.17
N HIS A 279 -10.49 24.64 -2.89
CA HIS A 279 -9.52 24.05 -1.97
C HIS A 279 -9.16 22.59 -2.34
N ILE A 280 -9.26 22.24 -3.63
CA ILE A 280 -8.85 20.94 -4.12
C ILE A 280 -7.33 20.92 -4.17
N GLN A 281 -6.74 19.91 -3.56
CA GLN A 281 -5.30 19.68 -3.52
C GLN A 281 -4.73 19.61 -4.95
N ILE A 282 -3.55 20.17 -5.16
CA ILE A 282 -2.83 20.17 -6.43
C ILE A 282 -1.67 19.15 -6.35
N GLY A 283 -1.87 17.99 -6.98
CA GLY A 283 -0.90 16.89 -6.96
C GLY A 283 -0.78 16.20 -5.62
N ALA A 284 0.28 15.40 -5.44
CA ALA A 284 0.60 14.80 -4.15
C ALA A 284 1.03 15.87 -3.14
N LYS A 285 0.80 15.63 -1.87
CA LYS A 285 1.21 16.55 -0.80
C LYS A 285 2.73 16.70 -0.76
N PRO A 286 3.27 17.91 -0.43
CA PRO A 286 4.72 18.10 -0.29
C PRO A 286 5.38 17.09 0.63
N PHE A 287 4.79 16.80 1.80
CA PHE A 287 5.24 15.77 2.73
C PHE A 287 5.43 14.41 2.05
N ILE A 288 4.48 14.00 1.21
CA ILE A 288 4.53 12.71 0.48
C ILE A 288 5.69 12.73 -0.52
N ILE A 289 5.85 13.81 -1.29
CA ILE A 289 6.92 13.94 -2.28
C ILE A 289 8.30 13.89 -1.62
N GLU A 290 8.48 14.63 -0.53
CA GLU A 290 9.73 14.68 0.24
C GLU A 290 10.10 13.29 0.81
N ASN A 291 9.12 12.57 1.37
CA ASN A 291 9.37 11.23 1.91
C ASN A 291 9.55 10.16 0.82
N LEU A 292 8.91 10.28 -0.34
CA LEU A 292 9.20 9.43 -1.50
C LEU A 292 10.67 9.58 -1.94
N GLU A 293 11.15 10.82 -2.04
CA GLU A 293 12.53 11.13 -2.43
C GLU A 293 13.52 10.61 -1.38
N LYS A 294 13.25 10.86 -0.10
CA LYS A 294 14.07 10.41 1.01
C LYS A 294 14.20 8.89 1.04
N LEU A 295 13.09 8.14 1.00
CA LEU A 295 13.09 6.68 0.98
C LEU A 295 13.80 6.13 -0.26
N ALA A 296 13.62 6.73 -1.44
CA ALA A 296 14.31 6.30 -2.64
C ALA A 296 15.84 6.41 -2.51
N ILE A 297 16.34 7.49 -1.91
CA ILE A 297 17.75 7.73 -1.66
C ILE A 297 18.29 6.77 -0.59
N GLU A 298 17.61 6.63 0.55
CA GLU A 298 18.02 5.73 1.65
C GLU A 298 18.15 4.29 1.17
N TYR A 299 17.16 3.77 0.43
CA TYR A 299 17.26 2.42 -0.14
C TYR A 299 18.36 2.27 -1.19
N GLU A 300 18.67 3.34 -1.97
CA GLU A 300 19.78 3.32 -2.92
C GLU A 300 21.12 3.26 -2.18
N GLU A 301 21.30 4.04 -1.12
CA GLU A 301 22.51 4.06 -0.27
C GLU A 301 22.73 2.71 0.42
N ASP A 302 21.68 2.07 0.88
CA ASP A 302 21.71 0.72 1.48
C ASP A 302 21.87 -0.40 0.44
N SER A 303 22.03 -0.06 -0.84
CA SER A 303 22.14 -1.02 -1.95
C SER A 303 20.89 -1.92 -2.14
N LEU A 304 19.75 -1.54 -1.60
CA LEU A 304 18.46 -2.20 -1.78
C LEU A 304 17.76 -1.69 -3.07
N PHE A 305 18.38 -1.98 -4.22
CA PHE A 305 18.04 -1.35 -5.50
C PHE A 305 16.62 -1.62 -6.01
N ASN A 306 15.99 -2.74 -5.64
CA ASN A 306 14.59 -3.00 -6.02
C ASN A 306 13.65 -2.07 -5.27
N GLN A 307 13.87 -1.86 -3.98
CA GLN A 307 13.11 -0.94 -3.14
C GLN A 307 13.34 0.52 -3.57
N ALA A 308 14.61 0.91 -3.79
CA ALA A 308 14.94 2.22 -4.33
C ALA A 308 14.21 2.49 -5.66
N LEU A 309 14.22 1.52 -6.58
CA LEU A 309 13.55 1.60 -7.87
C LEU A 309 12.02 1.76 -7.72
N PHE A 310 11.42 1.05 -6.76
CA PHE A 310 10.00 1.19 -6.45
C PHE A 310 9.67 2.63 -6.05
N PHE A 311 10.41 3.23 -5.10
CA PHE A 311 10.15 4.58 -4.64
C PHE A 311 10.49 5.65 -5.69
N TYR A 312 11.56 5.48 -6.49
CA TYR A 312 11.83 6.39 -7.62
C TYR A 312 10.73 6.34 -8.69
N ARG A 313 10.14 5.19 -8.96
CA ARG A 313 9.00 5.08 -9.89
C ARG A 313 7.76 5.78 -9.36
N LEU A 314 7.45 5.63 -8.08
CA LEU A 314 6.37 6.37 -7.42
C LEU A 314 6.63 7.88 -7.49
N LEU A 315 7.82 8.33 -7.10
CA LEU A 315 8.22 9.74 -7.18
C LEU A 315 8.04 10.28 -8.61
N TYR A 316 8.53 9.56 -9.62
CA TYR A 316 8.38 9.95 -11.01
C TYR A 316 6.92 9.97 -11.46
N SER A 317 6.07 9.10 -10.95
CA SER A 317 4.64 9.08 -11.32
C SER A 317 3.90 10.33 -10.84
N VAL A 318 4.30 10.90 -9.70
CA VAL A 318 3.68 12.10 -9.11
C VAL A 318 4.40 13.41 -9.48
N LYS A 319 5.72 13.34 -9.75
CA LYS A 319 6.58 14.48 -10.09
C LYS A 319 7.53 14.09 -11.23
N LYS A 320 7.13 14.34 -12.47
CA LYS A 320 7.86 13.90 -13.68
C LYS A 320 9.13 14.72 -13.92
N GLU A 321 10.19 14.45 -13.13
CA GLU A 321 11.49 15.09 -13.24
C GLU A 321 12.50 14.24 -14.00
N GLU A 322 13.30 14.86 -14.87
CA GLU A 322 14.32 14.19 -15.71
C GLU A 322 15.38 13.47 -14.86
N ASN A 323 15.78 14.06 -13.73
CA ASN A 323 16.77 13.45 -12.83
C ASN A 323 16.26 12.11 -12.25
N THR A 324 15.01 12.09 -11.79
CA THR A 324 14.36 10.87 -11.28
C THR A 324 14.28 9.81 -12.37
N PHE A 325 13.95 10.19 -13.60
CA PHE A 325 13.90 9.28 -14.73
C PHE A 325 15.26 8.67 -15.07
N ARG A 326 16.36 9.45 -14.99
CA ARG A 326 17.72 8.94 -15.16
C ARG A 326 18.08 7.92 -14.08
N LYS A 327 17.75 8.20 -12.81
CA LYS A 327 17.93 7.28 -11.69
C LYS A 327 17.21 5.95 -11.90
N ILE A 328 15.97 5.98 -12.36
CA ILE A 328 15.21 4.77 -12.69
C ILE A 328 15.95 3.93 -13.74
N LYS A 329 16.44 4.54 -14.84
CA LYS A 329 17.17 3.84 -15.87
C LYS A 329 18.49 3.21 -15.36
N GLU A 330 19.22 3.94 -14.53
CA GLU A 330 20.47 3.46 -13.93
C GLU A 330 20.23 2.26 -13.02
N LEU A 331 19.20 2.32 -12.17
CA LEU A 331 18.86 1.24 -11.24
C LEU A 331 18.27 0.02 -11.96
N ASP A 332 17.46 0.20 -13.01
CA ASP A 332 16.99 -0.89 -13.86
C ASP A 332 18.16 -1.66 -14.50
N LEU A 333 19.20 -0.96 -14.94
CA LEU A 333 20.38 -1.61 -15.48
C LEU A 333 21.21 -2.35 -14.41
N LYS A 334 21.32 -1.78 -13.21
CA LYS A 334 22.02 -2.43 -12.08
C LYS A 334 21.29 -3.71 -11.66
N THR A 335 19.99 -3.66 -11.45
CA THR A 335 19.18 -4.82 -11.03
C THR A 335 19.18 -5.95 -12.06
N ARG A 336 19.09 -5.64 -13.36
CA ARG A 336 19.20 -6.65 -14.44
C ARG A 336 20.59 -7.32 -14.50
N ARG A 337 21.66 -6.57 -14.22
CA ARG A 337 23.02 -7.14 -14.19
C ARG A 337 23.23 -8.06 -12.99
N MET A 338 22.62 -7.75 -11.84
CA MET A 338 22.67 -8.62 -10.66
C MET A 338 21.95 -9.95 -10.91
N LYS A 339 20.74 -9.93 -11.49
CA LYS A 339 19.99 -11.14 -11.85
C LYS A 339 20.66 -12.05 -12.87
N ARG A 340 21.63 -11.55 -13.66
CA ARG A 340 22.40 -12.35 -14.64
C ARG A 340 23.65 -12.98 -14.04
N LYS A 341 24.02 -12.65 -12.81
CA LYS A 341 25.20 -13.16 -12.12
C LYS A 341 24.88 -14.25 -11.10
N ILE A 342 23.58 -14.47 -10.85
CA ILE A 342 23.01 -15.59 -10.10
C ILE A 342 22.52 -16.65 -11.11
#